data_1adc3e1e968a44745bbd5d63373f3a81
#
_entry.id   1adc3e1e968a44745bbd5d63373f3a81
#
_cell.length_a   1.000
_cell.length_b   1.000
_cell.length_c   1.000
_cell.angle_alpha   90.00
_cell.angle_beta   90.00
_cell.angle_gamma   90.00
#
_symmetry.space_group_name_H-M   'P 1'
#
loop_
_entity.id
_entity.type
_entity.pdbx_description
1 polymer ?
#
loop_
_entity_poly.entity_id
_entity_poly.type
_entity_poly.pdbx_seq_one_letter_code
_entity_poly.pdbx_strand_id
1 'polypeptide(L)'
;MNVFWTEPALTNWEESLDYIEAENASAAQRMEVRVVDTIRMLADHPFAGRVGRIASTRQFAVPQSPFLIVYKVDQTQAVLTVVAIFDGRRRWPKSFPKE
;
A
#
# COMPACT_ATOMS: atom_id res chain seq x y z
N MET A 1 5.94 14.53 2.54
CA MET A 1 7.07 13.88 1.86
C MET A 1 6.63 13.32 0.52
N ASN A 2 7.58 13.08 -0.37
CA ASN A 2 7.29 12.54 -1.68
C ASN A 2 6.95 11.06 -1.59
N VAL A 3 6.01 10.62 -2.42
CA VAL A 3 5.59 9.22 -2.47
C VAL A 3 6.16 8.55 -3.72
N PHE A 4 6.73 7.39 -3.53
CA PHE A 4 7.26 6.55 -4.59
C PHE A 4 6.63 5.16 -4.47
N TRP A 5 6.33 4.55 -5.61
CA TRP A 5 5.83 3.18 -5.64
C TRP A 5 6.87 2.28 -6.28
N THR A 6 7.13 1.14 -5.70
CA THR A 6 7.94 0.14 -6.40
C THR A 6 7.13 -0.40 -7.58
N GLU A 7 7.83 -0.89 -8.58
CA GLU A 7 7.17 -1.51 -9.73
C GLU A 7 6.31 -2.72 -9.31
N PRO A 8 6.80 -3.63 -8.46
CA PRO A 8 5.95 -4.72 -7.97
C PRO A 8 4.71 -4.25 -7.21
N ALA A 9 4.83 -3.19 -6.40
CA ALA A 9 3.69 -2.65 -5.67
C ALA A 9 2.63 -2.11 -6.62
N LEU A 10 3.05 -1.37 -7.64
CA LEU A 10 2.14 -0.81 -8.63
C LEU A 10 1.44 -1.91 -9.41
N THR A 11 2.18 -2.90 -9.88
CA THR A 11 1.64 -4.03 -10.63
C THR A 11 0.61 -4.80 -9.79
N ASN A 12 0.94 -5.11 -8.54
CA ASN A 12 0.02 -5.82 -7.66
C ASN A 12 -1.26 -5.03 -7.42
N TRP A 13 -1.13 -3.72 -7.25
CA TRP A 13 -2.30 -2.87 -7.03
C TRP A 13 -3.17 -2.80 -8.27
N GLU A 14 -2.58 -2.64 -9.45
CA GLU A 14 -3.32 -2.60 -10.71
C GLU A 14 -4.07 -3.92 -10.95
N GLU A 15 -3.43 -5.05 -10.70
CA GLU A 15 -4.07 -6.36 -10.82
C GLU A 15 -5.24 -6.51 -9.83
N SER A 16 -5.07 -6.04 -8.60
CA SER A 16 -6.13 -6.07 -7.60
C SER A 16 -7.33 -5.23 -8.02
N LEU A 17 -7.09 -4.04 -8.56
CA LEU A 17 -8.13 -3.17 -9.07
C LEU A 17 -8.87 -3.81 -10.25
N ASP A 18 -8.14 -4.40 -11.19
CA ASP A 18 -8.73 -5.08 -12.34
C ASP A 18 -9.65 -6.21 -11.90
N TYR A 19 -9.21 -6.98 -10.90
CA TYR A 19 -10.02 -8.06 -10.34
C TYR A 19 -11.32 -7.55 -9.74
N ILE A 20 -11.24 -6.48 -8.95
CA ILE A 20 -12.43 -5.88 -8.32
C ILE A 20 -13.34 -5.28 -9.39
N GLU A 21 -12.75 -4.60 -10.37
CA GLU A 21 -13.51 -3.95 -11.44
C GLU A 21 -14.30 -4.94 -12.26
N ALA A 22 -13.75 -6.12 -12.53
CA ALA A 22 -14.43 -7.17 -13.28
C ALA A 22 -15.72 -7.62 -12.59
N GLU A 23 -15.76 -7.55 -11.26
CA GLU A 23 -16.95 -7.92 -10.51
C GLU A 23 -17.84 -6.73 -10.16
N ASN A 24 -17.23 -5.57 -9.91
CA ASN A 24 -17.97 -4.39 -9.49
C ASN A 24 -17.11 -3.13 -9.71
N ALA A 25 -17.38 -2.43 -10.82
CA ALA A 25 -16.63 -1.23 -11.20
C ALA A 25 -16.74 -0.13 -10.14
N SER A 26 -17.91 0.02 -9.53
CA SER A 26 -18.15 1.00 -8.50
C SER A 26 -17.31 0.73 -7.26
N ALA A 27 -17.18 -0.54 -6.88
CA ALA A 27 -16.35 -0.94 -5.75
C ALA A 27 -14.86 -0.67 -6.02
N ALA A 28 -14.40 -0.92 -7.24
CA ALA A 28 -13.01 -0.63 -7.61
C ALA A 28 -12.70 0.86 -7.46
N GLN A 29 -13.59 1.71 -7.91
CA GLN A 29 -13.45 3.17 -7.77
C GLN A 29 -13.34 3.59 -6.30
N ARG A 30 -14.21 3.05 -5.45
CA ARG A 30 -14.17 3.36 -4.01
C ARG A 30 -12.87 2.91 -3.37
N MET A 31 -12.38 1.73 -3.73
CA MET A 31 -11.11 1.21 -3.18
C MET A 31 -9.94 2.08 -3.61
N GLU A 32 -9.91 2.48 -4.87
CA GLU A 32 -8.85 3.35 -5.38
C GLU A 32 -8.78 4.67 -4.61
N VAL A 33 -9.93 5.31 -4.39
CA VAL A 33 -10.00 6.57 -3.64
C VAL A 33 -9.49 6.36 -2.21
N ARG A 34 -9.92 5.29 -1.54
CA ARG A 34 -9.49 5.01 -0.17
C ARG A 34 -7.99 4.78 -0.07
N VAL A 35 -7.42 4.06 -1.00
CA VAL A 35 -5.97 3.80 -1.02
C VAL A 35 -5.21 5.09 -1.26
N VAL A 36 -5.62 5.89 -2.24
CA VAL A 36 -4.96 7.17 -2.54
C VAL A 36 -5.03 8.11 -1.34
N ASP A 37 -6.20 8.24 -0.73
CA ASP A 37 -6.37 9.11 0.44
C ASP A 37 -5.52 8.63 1.62
N THR A 38 -5.45 7.32 1.82
CA THR A 38 -4.62 6.75 2.89
C THR A 38 -3.15 7.04 2.65
N ILE A 39 -2.68 6.89 1.42
CA ILE A 39 -1.28 7.19 1.08
C ILE A 39 -0.97 8.67 1.29
N ARG A 40 -1.89 9.56 0.95
CA ARG A 40 -1.72 11.00 1.20
C ARG A 40 -1.59 11.28 2.70
N MET A 41 -2.43 10.64 3.50
CA MET A 41 -2.36 10.76 4.96
C MET A 41 -1.00 10.25 5.46
N LEU A 42 -0.53 9.10 4.96
CA LEU A 42 0.77 8.57 5.35
C LEU A 42 1.93 9.47 4.92
N ALA A 43 1.81 10.15 3.79
CA ALA A 43 2.83 11.11 3.35
C ALA A 43 2.95 12.28 4.33
N ASP A 44 1.84 12.68 4.96
CA ASP A 44 1.84 13.74 5.98
C ASP A 44 2.20 13.20 7.37
N HIS A 45 1.92 11.93 7.63
CA HIS A 45 2.14 11.28 8.92
C HIS A 45 2.83 9.92 8.72
N PRO A 46 4.10 9.92 8.30
CA PRO A 46 4.76 8.68 7.85
C PRO A 46 4.92 7.62 8.94
N PHE A 47 4.84 8.00 10.20
CA PHE A 47 4.96 7.06 11.31
C PHE A 47 3.61 6.60 11.87
N ALA A 48 2.52 6.92 11.18
CA ALA A 48 1.19 6.46 11.58
C ALA A 48 1.05 4.94 11.48
N GLY A 49 1.74 4.31 10.52
CA GLY A 49 1.77 2.86 10.41
C GLY A 49 2.63 2.23 11.49
N ARG A 50 2.26 1.02 11.91
CA ARG A 50 3.06 0.28 12.89
C ARG A 50 4.23 -0.41 12.20
N VAL A 51 5.25 -0.76 12.98
CA VAL A 51 6.38 -1.53 12.48
C VAL A 51 5.86 -2.84 11.90
N GLY A 52 6.25 -3.11 10.66
CA GLY A 52 5.74 -4.25 9.91
C GLY A 52 6.47 -5.55 10.20
N ARG A 53 5.90 -6.64 9.67
CA ARG A 53 6.52 -7.97 9.75
C ARG A 53 7.82 -8.05 8.95
N ILE A 54 7.86 -7.30 7.85
CA ILE A 54 9.05 -7.26 7.00
C ILE A 54 9.98 -6.20 7.57
N ALA A 55 11.26 -6.55 7.66
CA ALA A 55 12.26 -5.65 8.24
C ALA A 55 12.29 -4.31 7.50
N SER A 56 12.47 -3.23 8.26
CA SER A 56 12.57 -1.86 7.76
C SER A 56 11.29 -1.33 7.12
N THR A 57 10.16 -2.00 7.32
CA THR A 57 8.88 -1.54 6.79
C THR A 57 7.91 -1.17 7.90
N ARG A 58 6.90 -0.40 7.50
CA ARG A 58 5.72 -0.13 8.30
C ARG A 58 4.49 -0.60 7.52
N GLN A 59 3.40 -0.84 8.23
CA GLN A 59 2.15 -1.26 7.60
C GLN A 59 0.99 -0.46 8.14
N PHE A 60 0.02 -0.22 7.28
CA PHE A 60 -1.18 0.52 7.65
C PHE A 60 -2.38 -0.06 6.91
N ALA A 61 -3.44 -0.39 7.67
CA ALA A 61 -4.67 -0.91 7.09
C ALA A 61 -5.47 0.22 6.45
N VAL A 62 -5.87 0.04 5.21
CA VAL A 62 -6.73 1.00 4.53
C VAL A 62 -8.15 0.90 5.13
N PRO A 63 -8.71 2.01 5.66
CA PRO A 63 -10.03 1.97 6.29
C PRO A 63 -11.11 1.44 5.37
N GLN A 64 -12.02 0.66 5.92
CA GLN A 64 -13.17 0.08 5.20
C GLN A 64 -12.77 -0.74 3.98
N SER A 65 -11.65 -1.45 4.10
CA SER A 65 -11.14 -2.31 3.04
C SER A 65 -10.34 -3.45 3.63
N PRO A 66 -10.10 -4.53 2.87
CA PRO A 66 -9.22 -5.59 3.34
C PRO A 66 -7.74 -5.31 3.08
N PHE A 67 -7.40 -4.15 2.50
CA PHE A 67 -6.04 -3.90 2.01
C PHE A 67 -5.13 -3.37 3.09
N LEU A 68 -3.87 -3.83 3.02
CA LEU A 68 -2.76 -3.32 3.82
C LEU A 68 -1.75 -2.66 2.89
N ILE A 69 -1.28 -1.49 3.31
CA ILE A 69 -0.17 -0.79 2.65
C ILE A 69 1.08 -1.10 3.44
N VAL A 70 2.09 -1.63 2.76
CA VAL A 70 3.42 -1.84 3.33
C VAL A 70 4.36 -0.83 2.71
N TYR A 71 5.07 -0.07 3.55
CA TYR A 71 5.87 1.06 3.06
C TYR A 71 7.14 1.24 3.88
N LYS A 72 8.08 1.96 3.29
CA LYS A 72 9.32 2.39 3.94
C LYS A 72 9.36 3.90 3.99
N VAL A 73 10.03 4.42 5.02
CA VAL A 73 10.21 5.86 5.19
C VAL A 73 11.70 6.18 5.18
N ASP A 74 12.10 7.08 4.28
CA ASP A 74 13.44 7.66 4.27
C ASP A 74 13.33 9.12 4.67
N GLN A 75 13.67 9.41 5.93
CA GLN A 75 13.58 10.77 6.47
C GLN A 75 14.61 11.69 5.84
N THR A 76 15.77 11.16 5.51
CA THR A 76 16.86 11.97 4.94
C THR A 76 16.47 12.54 3.61
N GLN A 77 15.83 11.77 2.75
CA GLN A 77 15.39 12.20 1.44
C GLN A 77 13.93 12.63 1.39
N ALA A 78 13.22 12.52 2.51
CA ALA A 78 11.80 12.84 2.61
C ALA A 78 10.97 12.04 1.60
N VAL A 79 11.20 10.73 1.55
CA VAL A 79 10.52 9.83 0.62
C VAL A 79 9.80 8.73 1.39
N LEU A 80 8.55 8.50 1.01
CA LEU A 80 7.77 7.35 1.44
C LEU A 80 7.65 6.41 0.25
N THR A 81 8.14 5.17 0.39
CA THR A 81 8.10 4.19 -0.70
C THR A 81 7.07 3.12 -0.39
N VAL A 82 6.05 3.02 -1.23
CA VAL A 82 5.07 1.94 -1.14
C VAL A 82 5.71 0.69 -1.74
N VAL A 83 5.92 -0.34 -0.93
CA VAL A 83 6.57 -1.57 -1.38
C VAL A 83 5.59 -2.68 -1.67
N ALA A 84 4.38 -2.62 -1.10
CA ALA A 84 3.32 -3.59 -1.41
C ALA A 84 1.96 -3.03 -0.99
N ILE A 85 0.93 -3.42 -1.72
CA ILE A 85 -0.46 -3.26 -1.31
C ILE A 85 -1.11 -4.61 -1.57
N PHE A 86 -1.68 -5.21 -0.54
CA PHE A 86 -2.28 -6.52 -0.70
C PHE A 86 -3.44 -6.74 0.27
N ASP A 87 -4.26 -7.73 -0.04
CA ASP A 87 -5.38 -8.12 0.82
C ASP A 87 -4.82 -8.78 2.08
N GLY A 88 -5.01 -8.13 3.23
CA GLY A 88 -4.49 -8.59 4.51
C GLY A 88 -5.11 -9.88 5.01
N ARG A 89 -6.18 -10.37 4.38
CA ARG A 89 -6.80 -11.64 4.70
C ARG A 89 -6.06 -12.82 4.06
N ARG A 90 -5.21 -12.54 3.07
CA ARG A 90 -4.43 -13.57 2.38
C ARG A 90 -3.15 -13.86 3.15
N ARG A 91 -2.50 -14.97 2.76
CA ARG A 91 -1.21 -15.32 3.34
C ARG A 91 -0.17 -14.26 3.00
N TRP A 92 0.59 -13.86 4.00
CA TRP A 92 1.69 -12.93 3.81
C TRP A 92 2.79 -13.59 2.97
N PRO A 93 3.38 -12.85 2.02
CA PRO A 93 4.55 -13.36 1.31
C PRO A 93 5.73 -13.49 2.27
N LYS A 94 6.63 -14.42 1.97
CA LYS A 94 7.84 -14.60 2.77
C LYS A 94 8.78 -13.41 2.65
N SER A 95 8.80 -12.80 1.48
CA SER A 95 9.61 -11.61 1.20
C SER A 95 8.97 -10.86 0.04
N PHE A 96 9.33 -9.58 -0.08
CA PHE A 96 8.93 -8.78 -1.22
C PHE A 96 10.10 -8.65 -2.18
N PRO A 97 9.82 -8.53 -3.50
CA PRO A 97 10.89 -8.32 -4.48
C PRO A 97 11.70 -7.08 -4.14
N LYS A 98 13.01 -7.15 -4.36
CA LYS A 98 13.87 -5.98 -4.24
C LYS A 98 13.71 -5.10 -5.46
N GLU A 99 13.86 -3.83 -5.24
CA GLU A 99 13.86 -2.86 -6.32
C GLU A 99 15.12 -2.95 -7.15
#